data_4fa583f20ea37c9361bc71cc88f39574
#
_entry.id   4fa583f20ea37c9361bc71cc88f39574
#
_cell.length_a   1.000
_cell.length_b   1.000
_cell.length_c   1.000
_cell.angle_alpha   90.00
_cell.angle_beta   90.00
_cell.angle_gamma   90.00
#
_symmetry.space_group_name_H-M   'P 1'
#
loop_
_entity.id
_entity.type
_entity.pdbx_description
1 polymer ?
#
loop_
_entity_poly.entity_id
_entity_poly.type
_entity_poly.pdbx_seq_one_letter_code
_entity_poly.pdbx_strand_id
1 'polypeptide(L)'
;MRISQITILCITGLFVSCGRSVSLPTDDEMIQHFYAHESAFNQIKELVSMRPNSSYYPPYHPNDTTCLAGISIPTQQALDSLLREIKCKRIFYAVKTGRQEYEKEMPEVELCVQYFVSGYSVGGTTKEFVYSTTVGKQFEVIENRELNNIYQEQYNDTILYKSINGNWFIRLIYDN
;
A
#
# COMPACT_ATOMS: atom_id res chain seq x y z
N MET A 1 53.06 -19.99 48.55
CA MET A 1 51.61 -19.88 48.43
C MET A 1 51.28 -18.79 47.38
N ARG A 2 50.92 -19.17 46.16
CA ARG A 2 50.68 -18.24 45.04
C ARG A 2 49.17 -18.10 44.92
N ILE A 3 48.64 -16.89 45.16
CA ILE A 3 47.25 -16.55 44.98
C ILE A 3 47.04 -16.13 43.53
N SER A 4 46.29 -16.96 42.82
CA SER A 4 45.94 -16.74 41.42
C SER A 4 44.80 -15.73 41.33
N GLN A 5 45.05 -14.55 40.76
CA GLN A 5 44.01 -13.55 40.51
C GLN A 5 43.21 -14.01 39.28
N ILE A 6 41.95 -14.36 39.51
CA ILE A 6 41.00 -14.63 38.44
C ILE A 6 40.38 -13.27 38.06
N THR A 7 40.79 -12.79 36.89
CA THR A 7 40.19 -11.58 36.29
C THR A 7 38.87 -11.98 35.61
N ILE A 8 37.75 -11.62 36.25
CA ILE A 8 36.42 -11.79 35.64
C ILE A 8 36.25 -10.69 34.63
N LEU A 9 36.31 -11.03 33.36
CA LEU A 9 36.01 -10.13 32.25
C LEU A 9 34.49 -10.06 32.06
N CYS A 10 33.85 -9.04 32.63
CA CYS A 10 32.44 -8.74 32.37
C CYS A 10 32.29 -8.21 30.93
N ILE A 11 31.90 -9.12 30.03
CA ILE A 11 31.46 -8.72 28.68
C ILE A 11 30.04 -8.17 28.82
N THR A 12 29.93 -6.88 28.98
CA THR A 12 28.66 -6.15 28.84
C THR A 12 28.31 -6.10 27.35
N GLY A 13 27.57 -7.09 26.89
CA GLY A 13 26.98 -7.11 25.56
C GLY A 13 25.97 -5.96 25.46
N LEU A 14 26.37 -4.87 24.85
CA LEU A 14 25.46 -3.82 24.39
C LEU A 14 24.55 -4.42 23.32
N PHE A 15 23.37 -4.89 23.72
CA PHE A 15 22.29 -5.14 22.80
C PHE A 15 21.81 -3.79 22.24
N VAL A 16 22.45 -3.33 21.19
CA VAL A 16 21.91 -2.27 20.34
C VAL A 16 20.71 -2.90 19.62
N SER A 17 19.55 -2.84 20.26
CA SER A 17 18.27 -3.06 19.62
C SER A 17 18.07 -1.93 18.59
N CYS A 18 18.65 -2.11 17.41
CA CYS A 18 18.24 -1.34 16.23
C CYS A 18 16.82 -1.77 15.86
N GLY A 19 15.84 -1.26 16.59
CA GLY A 19 14.50 -1.14 16.07
C GLY A 19 14.60 -0.28 14.82
N ARG A 20 14.63 -0.89 13.63
CA ARG A 20 14.45 -0.15 12.39
C ARG A 20 13.05 0.46 12.49
N SER A 21 12.99 1.74 12.83
CA SER A 21 11.80 2.53 12.56
C SER A 21 11.63 2.47 11.03
N VAL A 22 10.63 1.75 10.57
CA VAL A 22 10.31 1.71 9.14
C VAL A 22 9.83 3.10 8.80
N SER A 23 10.69 3.90 8.17
CA SER A 23 10.34 5.25 7.73
C SER A 23 9.26 5.18 6.66
N LEU A 24 8.32 6.12 6.72
CA LEU A 24 7.32 6.31 5.68
C LEU A 24 8.04 6.62 4.35
N PRO A 25 7.78 5.89 3.26
CA PRO A 25 8.43 6.13 1.99
C PRO A 25 8.10 7.53 1.46
N THR A 26 9.07 8.20 0.85
CA THR A 26 8.85 9.51 0.22
C THR A 26 8.02 9.38 -1.07
N ASP A 27 7.41 10.48 -1.49
CA ASP A 27 6.67 10.50 -2.76
C ASP A 27 7.60 10.20 -3.94
N ASP A 28 8.81 10.75 -3.92
CA ASP A 28 9.80 10.52 -4.98
C ASP A 28 10.23 9.06 -5.06
N GLU A 29 10.46 8.40 -3.94
CA GLU A 29 10.73 6.95 -3.89
C GLU A 29 9.58 6.15 -4.52
N MET A 30 8.34 6.51 -4.20
CA MET A 30 7.17 5.83 -4.76
C MET A 30 7.00 6.12 -6.25
N ILE A 31 7.20 7.35 -6.69
CA ILE A 31 7.14 7.72 -8.13
C ILE A 31 8.19 6.95 -8.92
N GLN A 32 9.43 6.90 -8.45
CA GLN A 32 10.50 6.12 -9.09
C GLN A 32 10.16 4.63 -9.11
N HIS A 33 9.63 4.09 -8.03
CA HIS A 33 9.20 2.70 -7.94
C HIS A 33 8.08 2.41 -8.96
N PHE A 34 7.09 3.29 -9.09
CA PHE A 34 6.03 3.16 -10.07
C PHE A 34 6.59 3.08 -11.49
N TYR A 35 7.42 4.03 -11.89
CA TYR A 35 7.99 4.04 -13.24
C TYR A 35 8.90 2.83 -13.53
N ALA A 36 9.61 2.34 -12.53
CA ALA A 36 10.41 1.11 -12.67
C ALA A 36 9.56 -0.14 -12.91
N HIS A 37 8.28 -0.13 -12.52
CA HIS A 37 7.36 -1.27 -12.58
C HIS A 37 6.02 -0.94 -13.27
N GLU A 38 5.94 0.12 -14.05
CA GLU A 38 4.69 0.62 -14.65
C GLU A 38 3.92 -0.46 -15.41
N SER A 39 4.63 -1.32 -16.14
CA SER A 39 4.02 -2.43 -16.86
C SER A 39 3.29 -3.40 -15.92
N ALA A 40 3.89 -3.72 -14.78
CA ALA A 40 3.28 -4.62 -13.80
C ALA A 40 2.04 -4.00 -13.13
N PHE A 41 2.09 -2.70 -12.79
CA PHE A 41 0.93 -1.97 -12.28
C PHE A 41 -0.23 -1.96 -13.28
N ASN A 42 0.06 -1.71 -14.56
CA ASN A 42 -0.95 -1.73 -15.60
C ASN A 42 -1.53 -3.14 -15.86
N GLN A 43 -0.70 -4.19 -15.78
CA GLN A 43 -1.18 -5.57 -15.88
C GLN A 43 -2.10 -5.94 -14.72
N ILE A 44 -1.78 -5.55 -13.48
CA ILE A 44 -2.67 -5.75 -12.33
C ILE A 44 -4.01 -5.05 -12.59
N LYS A 45 -4.00 -3.79 -13.03
CA LYS A 45 -5.20 -3.03 -13.38
C LYS A 45 -6.06 -3.78 -14.41
N GLU A 46 -5.48 -4.27 -15.49
CA GLU A 46 -6.21 -5.03 -16.52
C GLU A 46 -6.82 -6.31 -15.94
N LEU A 47 -6.07 -7.07 -15.14
CA LEU A 47 -6.56 -8.29 -14.52
C LEU A 47 -7.75 -8.06 -13.60
N VAL A 48 -7.77 -6.96 -12.84
CA VAL A 48 -8.88 -6.64 -11.92
C VAL A 48 -10.07 -5.99 -12.63
N SER A 49 -9.85 -5.22 -13.70
CA SER A 49 -10.93 -4.58 -14.46
C SER A 49 -11.86 -5.58 -15.14
N MET A 50 -11.38 -6.80 -15.38
CA MET A 50 -12.20 -7.90 -15.92
C MET A 50 -13.06 -8.61 -14.86
N ARG A 51 -13.05 -8.13 -13.59
CA ARG A 51 -13.77 -8.79 -12.50
C ARG A 51 -15.22 -8.33 -12.41
N PRO A 52 -16.14 -9.25 -12.08
CA PRO A 52 -17.54 -8.89 -11.96
C PRO A 52 -17.88 -8.17 -10.65
N ASN A 53 -17.02 -8.22 -9.66
CA ASN A 53 -17.27 -7.71 -8.31
C ASN A 53 -16.04 -7.03 -7.71
N SER A 54 -16.29 -6.06 -6.84
CA SER A 54 -15.28 -5.46 -5.99
C SER A 54 -14.74 -6.47 -4.98
N SER A 55 -13.44 -6.45 -4.71
CA SER A 55 -12.79 -7.37 -3.78
C SER A 55 -11.37 -6.92 -3.43
N TYR A 56 -10.60 -7.80 -2.82
CA TYR A 56 -9.18 -7.63 -2.50
C TYR A 56 -8.40 -8.92 -2.81
N TYR A 57 -7.08 -8.81 -2.89
CA TYR A 57 -6.18 -9.93 -3.11
C TYR A 57 -4.78 -9.62 -2.56
N PRO A 58 -4.04 -10.56 -1.92
CA PRO A 58 -4.47 -11.91 -1.55
C PRO A 58 -5.40 -11.94 -0.34
N PRO A 59 -5.96 -13.10 -0.01
CA PRO A 59 -6.75 -13.32 1.23
C PRO A 59 -5.99 -12.87 2.49
N TYR A 60 -6.72 -12.34 3.49
CA TYR A 60 -6.14 -12.04 4.80
C TYR A 60 -5.82 -13.32 5.58
N HIS A 61 -6.66 -14.34 5.43
CA HIS A 61 -6.51 -15.64 6.06
C HIS A 61 -6.67 -16.75 5.02
N PRO A 62 -6.01 -17.90 5.19
CA PRO A 62 -6.12 -19.03 4.27
C PRO A 62 -7.56 -19.54 4.02
N ASN A 63 -8.43 -19.36 5.01
CA ASN A 63 -9.83 -19.77 4.93
C ASN A 63 -10.77 -18.72 4.32
N ASP A 64 -10.27 -17.53 4.03
CA ASP A 64 -11.04 -16.47 3.39
C ASP A 64 -11.03 -16.66 1.88
N THR A 65 -11.97 -17.44 1.40
CA THR A 65 -12.12 -17.75 -0.03
C THR A 65 -13.05 -16.79 -0.75
N THR A 66 -13.72 -15.89 -0.04
CA THR A 66 -14.70 -14.96 -0.63
C THR A 66 -14.06 -14.00 -1.62
N CYS A 67 -12.86 -13.50 -1.30
CA CYS A 67 -12.09 -12.63 -2.18
C CYS A 67 -11.56 -13.36 -3.43
N LEU A 68 -11.52 -14.68 -3.43
CA LEU A 68 -11.10 -15.49 -4.56
C LEU A 68 -12.25 -15.85 -5.51
N ALA A 69 -13.49 -15.50 -5.15
CA ALA A 69 -14.66 -15.82 -5.97
C ALA A 69 -14.52 -15.23 -7.38
N GLY A 70 -14.58 -16.10 -8.38
CA GLY A 70 -14.40 -15.72 -9.79
C GLY A 70 -12.95 -15.44 -10.21
N ILE A 71 -11.94 -15.67 -9.35
CA ILE A 71 -10.53 -15.56 -9.72
C ILE A 71 -10.00 -16.96 -10.08
N SER A 72 -9.67 -17.19 -11.35
CA SER A 72 -9.09 -18.46 -11.80
C SER A 72 -7.69 -18.67 -11.22
N ILE A 73 -7.27 -19.91 -11.06
CA ILE A 73 -5.92 -20.26 -10.58
C ILE A 73 -4.81 -19.58 -11.41
N PRO A 74 -4.86 -19.56 -12.76
CA PRO A 74 -3.87 -18.82 -13.54
C PRO A 74 -3.83 -17.32 -13.23
N THR A 75 -4.98 -16.70 -12.96
CA THR A 75 -5.03 -15.28 -12.58
C THR A 75 -4.45 -15.04 -11.18
N GLN A 76 -4.70 -15.93 -10.23
CA GLN A 76 -4.09 -15.86 -8.90
C GLN A 76 -2.56 -15.92 -9.02
N GLN A 77 -2.03 -16.87 -9.79
CA GLN A 77 -0.60 -17.00 -10.04
C GLN A 77 0.01 -15.75 -10.70
N ALA A 78 -0.71 -15.15 -11.65
CA ALA A 78 -0.29 -13.90 -12.29
C ALA A 78 -0.26 -12.75 -11.29
N LEU A 79 -1.30 -12.58 -10.47
CA LEU A 79 -1.35 -11.56 -9.42
C LEU A 79 -0.24 -11.74 -8.37
N ASP A 80 0.02 -12.98 -7.94
CA ASP A 80 1.13 -13.30 -7.02
C ASP A 80 2.49 -12.92 -7.58
N SER A 81 2.70 -13.18 -8.87
CA SER A 81 3.95 -12.83 -9.55
C SER A 81 4.12 -11.32 -9.64
N LEU A 82 3.08 -10.62 -10.07
CA LEU A 82 3.09 -9.17 -10.22
C LEU A 82 3.25 -8.46 -8.88
N LEU A 83 2.54 -8.88 -7.82
CA LEU A 83 2.68 -8.32 -6.48
C LEU A 83 4.10 -8.50 -5.92
N ARG A 84 4.74 -9.64 -6.18
CA ARG A 84 6.16 -9.85 -5.81
C ARG A 84 7.09 -8.94 -6.58
N GLU A 85 6.86 -8.78 -7.89
CA GLU A 85 7.66 -7.90 -8.74
C GLU A 85 7.62 -6.45 -8.24
N ILE A 86 6.42 -5.93 -7.98
CA ILE A 86 6.24 -4.57 -7.47
C ILE A 86 6.46 -4.44 -5.95
N LYS A 87 6.84 -5.51 -5.26
CA LYS A 87 7.09 -5.55 -3.80
C LYS A 87 5.91 -5.01 -2.96
N CYS A 88 4.70 -5.17 -3.45
CA CYS A 88 3.48 -4.78 -2.75
C CYS A 88 2.81 -5.99 -2.11
N LYS A 89 2.06 -5.74 -1.02
CA LYS A 89 1.49 -6.82 -0.20
C LYS A 89 0.10 -7.21 -0.65
N ARG A 90 -0.71 -6.24 -1.08
CA ARG A 90 -2.13 -6.43 -1.32
C ARG A 90 -2.68 -5.41 -2.29
N ILE A 91 -3.75 -5.80 -2.96
CA ILE A 91 -4.58 -4.91 -3.76
C ILE A 91 -6.01 -4.93 -3.22
N PHE A 92 -6.67 -3.78 -3.35
CA PHE A 92 -8.12 -3.63 -3.19
C PHE A 92 -8.64 -3.03 -4.49
N TYR A 93 -9.76 -3.53 -4.96
CA TYR A 93 -10.35 -3.02 -6.20
C TYR A 93 -11.86 -2.93 -6.11
N ALA A 94 -12.38 -1.87 -6.65
CA ALA A 94 -13.81 -1.65 -6.84
C ALA A 94 -14.10 -1.59 -8.34
N VAL A 95 -15.14 -2.30 -8.76
CA VAL A 95 -15.58 -2.35 -10.14
C VAL A 95 -17.03 -1.92 -10.19
N LYS A 96 -17.34 -0.96 -11.05
CA LYS A 96 -18.70 -0.47 -11.26
C LYS A 96 -19.53 -1.55 -11.94
N THR A 97 -20.58 -2.00 -11.26
CA THR A 97 -21.46 -3.05 -11.79
C THR A 97 -22.67 -2.47 -12.54
N GLY A 98 -22.95 -1.18 -12.37
CA GLY A 98 -24.12 -0.50 -12.91
C GLY A 98 -25.46 -0.92 -12.27
N ARG A 99 -25.40 -1.68 -11.18
CA ARG A 99 -26.59 -2.27 -10.53
C ARG A 99 -27.17 -1.41 -9.41
N GLN A 100 -26.40 -0.44 -8.90
CA GLN A 100 -26.81 0.35 -7.75
C GLN A 100 -26.70 1.86 -8.03
N GLU A 101 -27.62 2.64 -7.48
CA GLU A 101 -27.72 4.07 -7.78
C GLU A 101 -26.51 4.87 -7.30
N TYR A 102 -25.93 4.49 -6.16
CA TYR A 102 -24.71 5.12 -5.65
C TYR A 102 -23.46 4.87 -6.52
N GLU A 103 -23.48 3.85 -7.39
CA GLU A 103 -22.39 3.58 -8.30
C GLU A 103 -22.27 4.61 -9.44
N LYS A 104 -23.27 5.48 -9.64
CA LYS A 104 -23.23 6.47 -10.72
C LYS A 104 -22.03 7.40 -10.64
N GLU A 105 -21.57 7.70 -9.43
CA GLU A 105 -20.42 8.58 -9.15
C GLU A 105 -19.11 7.81 -8.96
N MET A 106 -19.18 6.47 -8.89
CA MET A 106 -17.97 5.65 -8.75
C MET A 106 -17.18 5.58 -10.06
N PRO A 107 -15.85 5.45 -10.01
CA PRO A 107 -15.06 5.13 -11.18
C PRO A 107 -15.42 3.76 -11.74
N GLU A 108 -15.23 3.55 -13.04
CA GLU A 108 -15.43 2.22 -13.64
C GLU A 108 -14.57 1.15 -12.96
N VAL A 109 -13.33 1.50 -12.66
CA VAL A 109 -12.40 0.71 -11.87
C VAL A 109 -11.64 1.64 -10.94
N GLU A 110 -11.61 1.30 -9.68
CA GLU A 110 -10.64 1.85 -8.72
C GLU A 110 -9.76 0.71 -8.22
N LEU A 111 -8.46 0.92 -8.27
CA LEU A 111 -7.47 -0.05 -7.79
C LEU A 111 -6.56 0.64 -6.79
N CYS A 112 -6.47 0.07 -5.59
CA CYS A 112 -5.51 0.49 -4.57
C CYS A 112 -4.47 -0.61 -4.40
N VAL A 113 -3.20 -0.27 -4.55
CA VAL A 113 -2.05 -1.18 -4.38
C VAL A 113 -1.29 -0.77 -3.15
N GLN A 114 -1.41 -1.58 -2.10
CA GLN A 114 -0.86 -1.27 -0.78
C GLN A 114 0.66 -1.45 -0.77
N TYR A 115 1.39 -0.33 -0.66
CA TYR A 115 2.84 -0.30 -0.65
C TYR A 115 3.41 -0.27 0.76
N PHE A 116 2.91 0.63 1.61
CA PHE A 116 3.34 0.82 2.99
C PHE A 116 2.15 0.83 3.94
N VAL A 117 2.29 0.14 5.05
CA VAL A 117 1.33 0.17 6.18
C VAL A 117 2.11 0.17 7.47
N SER A 118 1.81 1.12 8.33
CA SER A 118 2.31 1.21 9.70
C SER A 118 1.17 1.56 10.64
N GLY A 119 1.17 0.99 11.83
CA GLY A 119 0.17 1.24 12.86
C GLY A 119 -0.48 -0.04 13.38
N TYR A 120 -1.37 0.14 14.36
CA TYR A 120 -2.12 -0.92 15.02
C TYR A 120 -3.63 -0.70 14.81
N SER A 121 -4.45 -1.60 15.30
CA SER A 121 -5.89 -1.72 15.03
C SER A 121 -6.77 -0.48 15.33
N VAL A 122 -6.25 0.55 15.92
CA VAL A 122 -6.98 1.79 16.28
C VAL A 122 -6.41 3.06 15.62
N GLY A 123 -5.40 2.94 14.78
CA GLY A 123 -4.83 4.07 14.04
C GLY A 123 -3.59 3.67 13.28
N GLY A 124 -3.27 4.37 12.23
CA GLY A 124 -2.11 4.06 11.43
C GLY A 124 -1.95 4.90 10.18
N THR A 125 -0.86 4.64 9.49
CA THR A 125 -0.53 5.31 8.24
C THR A 125 -0.43 4.29 7.12
N THR A 126 -1.15 4.52 6.05
CA THR A 126 -1.06 3.74 4.82
C THR A 126 -0.61 4.65 3.68
N LYS A 127 0.34 4.16 2.88
CA LYS A 127 0.73 4.83 1.64
C LYS A 127 0.66 3.82 0.50
N GLU A 128 -0.07 4.15 -0.55
CA GLU A 128 -0.46 3.22 -1.60
C GLU A 128 -0.52 3.88 -2.97
N PHE A 129 -0.43 3.07 -4.00
CA PHE A 129 -0.71 3.48 -5.37
C PHE A 129 -2.19 3.33 -5.65
N VAL A 130 -2.79 4.33 -6.26
CA VAL A 130 -4.22 4.31 -6.61
C VAL A 130 -4.40 4.59 -8.09
N TYR A 131 -5.13 3.73 -8.77
CA TYR A 131 -5.67 4.02 -10.10
C TYR A 131 -7.13 4.44 -9.96
N SER A 132 -7.46 5.65 -10.41
CA SER A 132 -8.83 6.15 -10.37
C SER A 132 -9.06 7.23 -11.42
N THR A 133 -10.22 7.21 -12.06
CA THR A 133 -10.63 8.23 -13.03
C THR A 133 -11.37 9.42 -12.38
N THR A 134 -11.60 9.36 -11.08
CA THR A 134 -12.38 10.35 -10.33
C THR A 134 -11.60 11.14 -9.30
N VAL A 135 -10.43 10.67 -8.86
CA VAL A 135 -9.63 11.33 -7.81
C VAL A 135 -9.41 12.81 -8.11
N GLY A 136 -8.87 13.17 -9.27
CA GLY A 136 -8.62 14.56 -9.62
C GLY A 136 -9.88 15.44 -9.80
N LYS A 137 -11.08 14.87 -9.73
CA LYS A 137 -12.35 15.58 -9.79
C LYS A 137 -13.00 15.74 -8.41
N GLN A 138 -12.75 14.81 -7.51
CA GLN A 138 -13.42 14.71 -6.20
C GLN A 138 -12.52 15.14 -5.04
N PHE A 139 -11.21 15.04 -5.22
CA PHE A 139 -10.22 15.30 -4.17
C PHE A 139 -9.18 16.29 -4.64
N GLU A 140 -8.65 17.07 -3.70
CA GLU A 140 -7.50 17.92 -3.95
C GLU A 140 -6.26 17.06 -4.19
N VAL A 141 -5.55 17.35 -5.28
CA VAL A 141 -4.30 16.68 -5.63
C VAL A 141 -3.14 17.62 -5.30
N ILE A 142 -2.24 17.17 -4.45
CA ILE A 142 -1.08 17.93 -3.98
C ILE A 142 0.07 17.76 -4.97
N GLU A 143 0.44 18.83 -5.67
CA GLU A 143 1.49 18.77 -6.70
C GLU A 143 2.87 19.18 -6.16
N ASN A 144 2.94 20.24 -5.35
CA ASN A 144 4.17 20.96 -5.06
C ASN A 144 4.75 20.67 -3.67
N ARG A 145 4.19 19.73 -2.91
CA ARG A 145 4.63 19.37 -1.56
C ARG A 145 4.74 17.87 -1.42
N GLU A 146 5.66 17.44 -0.55
CA GLU A 146 5.76 16.05 -0.09
C GLU A 146 4.59 15.73 0.84
N LEU A 147 3.86 14.66 0.58
CA LEU A 147 2.70 14.26 1.38
C LEU A 147 3.09 13.97 2.83
N ASN A 148 4.28 13.42 3.07
CA ASN A 148 4.79 13.13 4.40
C ASN A 148 4.95 14.40 5.24
N ASN A 149 5.32 15.53 4.64
CA ASN A 149 5.48 16.80 5.35
C ASN A 149 4.12 17.35 5.75
N ILE A 150 3.12 17.26 4.87
CA ILE A 150 1.75 17.70 5.17
C ILE A 150 1.18 16.83 6.31
N TYR A 151 1.38 15.52 6.24
CA TYR A 151 0.98 14.60 7.29
C TYR A 151 1.55 14.96 8.67
N GLN A 152 2.84 15.33 8.73
CA GLN A 152 3.48 15.73 9.99
C GLN A 152 2.94 17.05 10.58
N GLU A 153 2.34 17.91 9.75
CA GLU A 153 1.72 19.16 10.17
C GLU A 153 0.27 19.00 10.62
N GLN A 154 -0.36 17.89 10.28
CA GLN A 154 -1.79 17.62 10.53
C GLN A 154 -1.96 16.54 11.60
N TYR A 155 -2.76 16.84 12.63
CA TYR A 155 -3.03 15.91 13.75
C TYR A 155 -4.38 15.20 13.63
N ASN A 156 -5.08 15.34 12.51
CA ASN A 156 -6.40 14.77 12.28
C ASN A 156 -6.35 13.70 11.19
N ASP A 157 -7.37 12.86 11.15
CA ASP A 157 -7.60 11.92 10.07
C ASP A 157 -7.52 12.63 8.73
N THR A 158 -6.72 12.09 7.84
CA THR A 158 -6.37 12.79 6.60
C THR A 158 -6.21 11.82 5.45
N ILE A 159 -6.73 12.19 4.30
CA ILE A 159 -6.50 11.50 3.03
C ILE A 159 -5.93 12.51 2.05
N LEU A 160 -4.71 12.25 1.59
CA LEU A 160 -3.98 13.11 0.65
C LEU A 160 -3.67 12.34 -0.63
N TYR A 161 -3.72 13.06 -1.76
CA TYR A 161 -3.39 12.49 -3.07
C TYR A 161 -2.29 13.30 -3.75
N LYS A 162 -1.42 12.59 -4.49
CA LYS A 162 -0.40 13.17 -5.37
C LYS A 162 -0.42 12.46 -6.72
N SER A 163 -0.38 13.23 -7.80
CA SER A 163 -0.36 12.68 -9.16
C SER A 163 0.97 11.99 -9.47
N ILE A 164 0.91 10.87 -10.21
CA ILE A 164 2.08 10.19 -10.76
C ILE A 164 2.06 10.30 -12.29
N ASN A 165 1.08 9.64 -12.92
CA ASN A 165 0.94 9.59 -14.38
C ASN A 165 -0.50 9.22 -14.77
N GLY A 166 -1.15 10.06 -15.58
CA GLY A 166 -2.52 9.84 -16.03
C GLY A 166 -3.50 9.72 -14.87
N ASN A 167 -4.07 8.52 -14.67
CA ASN A 167 -5.01 8.23 -13.60
C ASN A 167 -4.37 7.49 -12.41
N TRP A 168 -3.04 7.45 -12.34
CA TRP A 168 -2.30 6.90 -11.22
C TRP A 168 -1.88 7.98 -10.24
N PHE A 169 -2.10 7.69 -8.96
CA PHE A 169 -1.84 8.59 -7.83
C PHE A 169 -1.12 7.86 -6.71
N ILE A 170 -0.40 8.61 -5.87
CA ILE A 170 -0.06 8.19 -4.52
C ILE A 170 -1.22 8.65 -3.63
N ARG A 171 -1.68 7.77 -2.74
CA ARG A 171 -2.61 8.09 -1.65
C ARG A 171 -1.91 7.88 -0.32
N LEU A 172 -1.95 8.88 0.55
CA LEU A 172 -1.57 8.77 1.94
C LEU A 172 -2.83 8.85 2.79
N ILE A 173 -3.05 7.85 3.62
CA ILE A 173 -4.14 7.80 4.59
C ILE A 173 -3.51 7.81 5.97
N TYR A 174 -3.97 8.69 6.81
CA TYR A 174 -3.70 8.73 8.22
C TYR A 174 -4.99 8.62 9.01
N ASP A 175 -5.03 7.66 9.91
CA ASP A 175 -6.13 7.39 10.83
C ASP A 175 -5.56 7.42 12.25
N ASN A 176 -6.09 8.31 13.11
CA ASN A 176 -5.54 8.61 14.44
C ASN A 176 -6.29 7.88 15.55
#